data_a29b4d4eca3c21e32615302394e44487
#
_entry.id   a29b4d4eca3c21e32615302394e44487
#
_cell.length_a   1.000
_cell.length_b   1.000
_cell.length_c   1.000
_cell.angle_alpha   90.00
_cell.angle_beta   90.00
_cell.angle_gamma   90.00
#
_symmetry.space_group_name_H-M   'P 1'
#
loop_
_entity.id
_entity.type
_entity.pdbx_description
1 polymer ?
#
loop_
_entity_poly.entity_id
_entity_poly.type
_entity_poly.pdbx_seq_one_letter_code
_entity_poly.pdbx_strand_id
1 'polypeptide(L)'
;MKPKCCINNRTIKEVGQTAELLRIIAEDNRLKILCILKAGERCVCDIWRDLNIPQNLASHHLKVLKDAEFINYRKEGLKVIYWINKKKIKKFNSLINNFLQTYEK
;
A
#
# COMPACT_ATOMS: atom_id res chain seq x y z
N MET A 1 -16.15 13.81 19.41
CA MET A 1 -15.44 13.60 20.68
C MET A 1 -14.12 12.88 20.43
N LYS A 2 -13.04 13.34 21.05
CA LYS A 2 -11.73 12.70 20.90
C LYS A 2 -11.61 11.49 21.82
N PRO A 3 -11.15 10.36 21.30
CA PRO A 3 -10.79 9.22 22.15
C PRO A 3 -9.65 9.62 23.10
N LYS A 4 -9.58 8.98 24.24
CA LYS A 4 -8.50 9.25 25.20
C LYS A 4 -7.11 8.98 24.64
N CYS A 5 -6.98 8.00 23.75
CA CYS A 5 -5.68 7.66 23.15
C CYS A 5 -5.18 8.71 22.16
N CYS A 6 -6.02 9.68 21.77
CA CYS A 6 -5.67 10.70 20.79
C CYS A 6 -5.68 12.09 21.39
N ILE A 7 -5.04 12.25 22.54
CA ILE A 7 -5.09 13.53 23.28
C ILE A 7 -4.08 14.56 22.79
N ASN A 8 -3.05 14.16 22.05
CA ASN A 8 -2.06 15.10 21.55
C ASN A 8 -2.11 15.17 20.02
N ASN A 9 -1.63 16.29 19.48
CA ASN A 9 -1.68 16.55 18.04
C ASN A 9 -0.88 15.54 17.22
N ARG A 10 0.23 15.07 17.74
CA ARG A 10 1.07 14.10 17.07
C ARG A 10 0.32 12.77 16.85
N THR A 11 -0.33 12.29 17.91
CA THR A 11 -1.11 11.05 17.84
C THR A 11 -2.27 11.18 16.87
N ILE A 12 -2.97 12.31 16.91
CA ILE A 12 -4.07 12.57 15.98
C ILE A 12 -3.59 12.54 14.54
N LYS A 13 -2.42 13.14 14.28
CA LYS A 13 -1.84 13.15 12.95
C LYS A 13 -1.49 11.74 12.49
N GLU A 14 -0.89 10.94 13.38
CA GLU A 14 -0.53 9.56 13.07
C GLU A 14 -1.77 8.72 12.77
N VAL A 15 -2.84 8.89 13.53
CA VAL A 15 -4.11 8.21 13.28
C VAL A 15 -4.62 8.54 11.89
N GLY A 16 -4.61 9.82 11.52
CA GLY A 16 -5.07 10.27 10.22
C GLY A 16 -4.25 9.67 9.08
N GLN A 17 -2.93 9.69 9.22
CA GLN A 17 -2.04 9.11 8.21
C GLN A 17 -2.26 7.62 8.06
N THR A 18 -2.36 6.91 9.17
CA THR A 18 -2.56 5.47 9.17
C THR A 18 -3.90 5.10 8.54
N ALA A 19 -4.95 5.83 8.88
CA ALA A 19 -6.27 5.61 8.30
C ALA A 19 -6.27 5.81 6.79
N GLU A 20 -5.55 6.84 6.31
CA GLU A 20 -5.44 7.07 4.87
C GLU A 20 -4.74 5.93 4.17
N LEU A 21 -3.64 5.44 4.73
CA LEU A 21 -2.91 4.32 4.15
C LEU A 21 -3.75 3.05 4.16
N LEU A 22 -4.51 2.83 5.22
CA LEU A 22 -5.42 1.69 5.31
C LEU A 22 -6.49 1.75 4.23
N ARG A 23 -7.05 2.93 3.97
CA ARG A 23 -8.05 3.08 2.92
C ARG A 23 -7.49 2.72 1.55
N ILE A 24 -6.24 3.08 1.30
CA ILE A 24 -5.58 2.77 0.04
C ILE A 24 -5.40 1.27 -0.12
N ILE A 25 -4.97 0.60 0.94
CA ILE A 25 -4.72 -0.85 0.90
C ILE A 25 -6.00 -1.67 0.94
N ALA A 26 -7.05 -1.17 1.60
CA ALA A 26 -8.29 -1.91 1.83
C ALA A 26 -9.15 -1.99 0.58
N GLU A 27 -8.55 -2.47 -0.51
CA GLU A 27 -9.22 -2.70 -1.77
C GLU A 27 -8.67 -4.01 -2.32
N ASP A 28 -9.57 -4.89 -2.72
CA ASP A 28 -9.24 -6.26 -3.06
C ASP A 28 -8.12 -6.36 -4.09
N ASN A 29 -8.24 -5.66 -5.20
CA ASN A 29 -7.25 -5.72 -6.27
C ASN A 29 -5.89 -5.15 -5.85
N ARG A 30 -5.89 -4.12 -5.00
CA ARG A 30 -4.64 -3.53 -4.53
C ARG A 30 -3.90 -4.48 -3.60
N LEU A 31 -4.62 -5.19 -2.73
CA LEU A 31 -4.01 -6.23 -1.91
C LEU A 31 -3.46 -7.36 -2.77
N LYS A 32 -4.18 -7.74 -3.81
CA LYS A 32 -3.71 -8.77 -4.73
C LYS A 32 -2.44 -8.34 -5.46
N ILE A 33 -2.36 -7.08 -5.86
CA ILE A 33 -1.15 -6.54 -6.50
C ILE A 33 0.04 -6.66 -5.55
N LEU A 34 -0.14 -6.23 -4.30
CA LEU A 34 0.95 -6.34 -3.32
C LEU A 34 1.36 -7.79 -3.12
N CYS A 35 0.39 -8.70 -3.09
CA CYS A 35 0.67 -10.13 -2.96
C CYS A 35 1.48 -10.65 -4.15
N ILE A 36 1.11 -10.26 -5.36
CA ILE A 36 1.84 -10.64 -6.58
C ILE A 36 3.28 -10.13 -6.52
N LEU A 37 3.46 -8.88 -6.11
CA LEU A 37 4.79 -8.26 -6.07
C LEU A 37 5.66 -8.78 -4.93
N LYS A 38 5.10 -9.47 -3.95
CA LYS A 38 5.90 -10.12 -2.92
C LYS A 38 6.82 -11.19 -3.50
N ALA A 39 6.42 -11.79 -4.61
CA ALA A 39 7.24 -12.81 -5.27
C ALA A 39 8.38 -12.21 -6.10
N GLY A 40 8.37 -10.91 -6.32
CA GLY A 40 9.42 -10.23 -7.08
C GLY A 40 8.85 -9.22 -8.04
N GLU A 41 9.74 -8.62 -8.83
CA GLU A 41 9.36 -7.63 -9.83
C GLU A 41 8.43 -8.22 -10.88
N ARG A 42 7.50 -7.40 -11.37
CA ARG A 42 6.56 -7.81 -12.40
C ARG A 42 6.29 -6.70 -13.39
N CYS A 43 6.17 -7.08 -14.65
CA CYS A 43 5.69 -6.20 -15.71
C CYS A 43 4.20 -5.90 -15.49
N VAL A 44 3.76 -4.70 -15.86
CA VAL A 44 2.34 -4.36 -15.77
C VAL A 44 1.48 -5.32 -16.55
N CYS A 45 1.97 -5.83 -17.67
CA CYS A 45 1.23 -6.78 -18.50
C CYS A 45 0.97 -8.10 -17.78
N ASP A 46 1.91 -8.54 -16.93
CA ASP A 46 1.71 -9.75 -16.14
C ASP A 46 0.71 -9.49 -15.00
N ILE A 47 0.75 -8.30 -14.44
CA ILE A 47 -0.11 -7.95 -13.29
C ILE A 47 -1.58 -7.96 -13.71
N TRP A 48 -1.95 -7.24 -14.78
CA TRP A 48 -3.37 -7.17 -15.15
C TRP A 48 -3.88 -8.52 -15.67
N ARG A 49 -3.00 -9.32 -16.26
CA ARG A 49 -3.35 -10.66 -16.70
C ARG A 49 -3.62 -11.57 -15.49
N ASP A 50 -2.74 -11.53 -14.50
CA ASP A 50 -2.90 -12.34 -13.30
C ASP A 50 -4.15 -11.95 -12.50
N LEU A 51 -4.47 -10.65 -12.48
CA LEU A 51 -5.68 -10.16 -11.80
C LEU A 51 -6.95 -10.46 -12.56
N ASN A 52 -6.85 -10.73 -13.86
CA ASN A 52 -7.98 -10.96 -14.74
C ASN A 52 -8.97 -9.78 -14.71
N ILE A 53 -8.42 -8.57 -14.83
CA ILE A 53 -9.19 -7.33 -14.90
C ILE A 53 -8.75 -6.53 -16.12
N PRO A 54 -9.54 -5.55 -16.57
CA PRO A 54 -9.12 -4.70 -17.67
C PRO A 54 -7.83 -3.96 -17.37
N GLN A 55 -7.00 -3.77 -18.39
CA GLN A 55 -5.70 -3.13 -18.24
C GLN A 55 -5.79 -1.74 -17.62
N ASN A 56 -6.76 -0.94 -18.04
CA ASN A 56 -6.93 0.41 -17.53
C ASN A 56 -7.26 0.43 -16.04
N LEU A 57 -8.01 -0.57 -15.57
CA LEU A 57 -8.33 -0.69 -14.14
C LEU A 57 -7.10 -1.08 -13.34
N ALA A 58 -6.32 -2.03 -13.85
CA ALA A 58 -5.06 -2.42 -13.21
C ALA A 58 -4.11 -1.22 -13.12
N SER A 59 -4.01 -0.44 -14.19
CA SER A 59 -3.17 0.75 -14.22
C SER A 59 -3.61 1.79 -13.19
N HIS A 60 -4.92 1.93 -12.99
CA HIS A 60 -5.45 2.82 -11.97
C HIS A 60 -5.00 2.40 -10.57
N HIS A 61 -5.15 1.11 -10.26
CA HIS A 61 -4.74 0.59 -8.95
C HIS A 61 -3.24 0.73 -8.72
N LEU A 62 -2.44 0.47 -9.76
CA LEU A 62 -1.00 0.63 -9.68
C LEU A 62 -0.62 2.09 -9.43
N LYS A 63 -1.30 3.01 -10.09
CA LYS A 63 -1.04 4.44 -9.88
C LYS A 63 -1.35 4.85 -8.44
N VAL A 64 -2.47 4.39 -7.89
CA VAL A 64 -2.82 4.70 -6.50
C VAL A 64 -1.75 4.19 -5.54
N LEU A 65 -1.31 2.94 -5.72
CA LEU A 65 -0.27 2.36 -4.87
C LEU A 65 1.07 3.07 -5.03
N LYS A 66 1.42 3.44 -6.25
CA LYS A 66 2.66 4.16 -6.54
C LYS A 66 2.64 5.55 -5.91
N ASP A 67 1.54 6.28 -6.03
CA ASP A 67 1.42 7.62 -5.48
C ASP A 67 1.47 7.59 -3.94
N ALA A 68 1.01 6.50 -3.34
CA ALA A 68 1.13 6.29 -1.89
C ALA A 68 2.49 5.71 -1.49
N GLU A 69 3.36 5.49 -2.45
CA GLU A 69 4.74 5.02 -2.26
C GLU A 69 4.85 3.58 -1.74
N PHE A 70 3.81 2.77 -1.88
CA PHE A 70 3.88 1.36 -1.54
C PHE A 70 4.66 0.54 -2.55
N ILE A 71 4.71 1.02 -3.79
CA ILE A 71 5.41 0.37 -4.89
C ILE A 71 6.22 1.39 -5.67
N ASN A 72 7.28 0.91 -6.32
CA ASN A 72 8.10 1.69 -7.24
C ASN A 72 8.00 1.10 -8.63
N TYR A 73 8.49 1.83 -9.63
CA TYR A 73 8.47 1.35 -10.98
C TYR A 73 9.66 1.89 -11.76
N ARG A 74 9.95 1.24 -12.89
CA ARG A 74 10.89 1.73 -13.88
C ARG A 74 10.40 1.33 -15.27
N LYS A 75 10.82 2.08 -16.26
CA LYS A 75 10.55 1.74 -17.65
C LYS A 75 11.73 1.00 -18.24
N GLU A 76 11.45 -0.12 -18.93
CA GLU A 76 12.45 -0.86 -19.66
C GLU A 76 11.94 -1.07 -21.08
N GLY A 77 12.39 -0.20 -22.00
CA GLY A 77 11.86 -0.19 -23.35
C GLY A 77 10.37 0.14 -23.33
N LEU A 78 9.56 -0.76 -23.85
CA LEU A 78 8.11 -0.59 -23.87
C LEU A 78 7.42 -1.14 -22.62
N LYS A 79 8.20 -1.76 -21.71
CA LYS A 79 7.63 -2.36 -20.50
C LYS A 79 7.75 -1.44 -19.33
N VAL A 80 6.80 -1.55 -18.41
CA VAL A 80 6.85 -0.89 -17.11
C VAL A 80 6.92 -1.99 -16.05
N ILE A 81 7.95 -1.94 -15.23
CA ILE A 81 8.23 -2.95 -14.21
C ILE A 81 7.95 -2.35 -12.84
N TYR A 82 7.21 -3.08 -12.01
CA TYR A 82 6.86 -2.64 -10.66
C TYR A 82 7.48 -3.56 -9.61
N TRP A 83 7.79 -3.00 -8.44
CA TRP A 83 8.26 -3.78 -7.28
C TRP A 83 7.85 -3.09 -5.99
N ILE A 84 7.85 -3.84 -4.89
CA ILE A 84 7.44 -3.31 -3.58
C ILE A 84 8.50 -2.37 -3.02
N ASN A 85 8.07 -1.24 -2.49
CA ASN A 85 8.90 -0.34 -1.72
C ASN A 85 8.98 -0.88 -0.29
N LYS A 86 10.04 -1.62 0.01
CA LYS A 86 10.20 -2.29 1.30
C LYS A 86 10.22 -1.32 2.47
N LYS A 87 10.83 -0.15 2.28
CA LYS A 87 10.89 0.88 3.32
C LYS A 87 9.49 1.34 3.73
N LYS A 88 8.64 1.60 2.74
CA LYS A 88 7.27 2.05 3.00
C LYS A 88 6.46 0.98 3.69
N ILE A 89 6.61 -0.27 3.27
CA ILE A 89 5.90 -1.39 3.89
C ILE A 89 6.32 -1.54 5.36
N LYS A 90 7.61 -1.44 5.64
CA LYS A 90 8.12 -1.50 7.02
C LYS A 90 7.55 -0.39 7.87
N LYS A 91 7.55 0.82 7.34
CA LYS A 91 7.03 1.98 8.05
C LYS A 91 5.54 1.80 8.36
N PHE A 92 4.78 1.33 7.38
CA PHE A 92 3.35 1.07 7.54
C PHE A 92 3.11 0.00 8.61
N ASN A 93 3.88 -1.10 8.57
CA ASN A 93 3.78 -2.15 9.57
C ASN A 93 4.05 -1.62 10.98
N SER A 94 5.05 -0.74 11.12
CA SER A 94 5.35 -0.13 12.41
C SER A 94 4.20 0.73 12.92
N LEU A 95 3.57 1.49 12.05
CA LEU A 95 2.41 2.30 12.43
C LEU A 95 1.27 1.44 12.95
N ILE A 96 0.97 0.35 12.24
CA ILE A 96 -0.09 -0.56 12.64
C ILE A 96 0.24 -1.21 13.99
N ASN A 97 1.47 -1.69 14.15
CA ASN A 97 1.90 -2.33 15.38
C ASN A 97 1.79 -1.37 16.57
N ASN A 98 2.12 -0.12 16.38
CA ASN A 98 2.03 0.87 17.46
C ASN A 98 0.61 1.01 17.99
N PHE A 99 -0.38 0.91 17.13
CA PHE A 99 -1.78 0.96 17.55
C PHE A 99 -2.22 -0.33 18.22
N LEU A 100 -1.83 -1.47 17.66
CA LEU A 100 -2.30 -2.78 18.13
C LEU A 100 -1.61 -3.24 19.41
N GLN A 101 -0.36 -2.87 19.61
CA GLN A 101 0.39 -3.28 20.82
C GLN A 101 -0.20 -2.73 22.11
N THR A 102 -0.97 -1.67 22.01
CA THR A 102 -1.61 -1.07 23.17
C THR A 102 -2.47 -2.07 23.94
N TYR A 103 -2.95 -3.10 23.27
CA TYR A 103 -3.85 -4.09 23.85
C TYR A 103 -3.14 -5.33 24.33
N GLU A 104 -1.85 -5.40 24.18
CA GLU A 104 -1.06 -6.54 24.66
C GLU A 104 -0.68 -6.36 26.11
N LYS A 105 -0.84 -7.38 26.87
CA LYS A 105 -0.48 -7.38 28.28
C LYS A 105 0.05 -8.76 28.68
#